data_ac328723e2854110cf7e021685d28ae7
#
_entry.id   ac328723e2854110cf7e021685d28ae7
#
_cell.length_a   1.000
_cell.length_b   1.000
_cell.length_c   1.000
_cell.angle_alpha   90.00
_cell.angle_beta   90.00
_cell.angle_gamma   90.00
#
_symmetry.space_group_name_H-M   'P 1'
#
loop_
_entity.id
_entity.type
_entity.pdbx_description
1 polymer ?
#
loop_
_entity_poly.entity_id
_entity_poly.type
_entity_poly.pdbx_seq_one_letter_code
_entity_poly.pdbx_strand_id
1 'polypeptide(L)'
;IMARRNTALSESICASGAALNVLMGQITYQGQTLDLSKNEVKILYYLFLNKGHIVTKDALIEYLWENKFYVDENILNVNLSRLRRRLKELNLGDLIVTIPKKGLMVNI
;
A
#
# COMPACT_ATOMS: atom_id res chain seq x y z
N ILE A 1 1.18 28.84 7.08
CA ILE A 1 1.19 28.54 6.91
C ILE A 1 1.22 27.80 6.98
N MET A 2 1.27 27.81 7.14
CA MET A 2 1.25 27.15 6.96
C MET A 2 1.07 26.34 6.78
N ALA A 3 0.99 26.28 6.89
CA ALA A 3 0.74 25.51 6.47
C ALA A 3 0.54 24.73 6.28
N ARG A 4 0.26 24.70 6.30
CA ARG A 4 -0.06 24.17 5.84
C ARG A 4 -0.03 23.32 5.65
N ARG A 5 -0.09 23.15 5.73
CA ARG A 5 -0.05 22.51 5.38
C ARG A 5 -0.17 21.58 5.15
N ASN A 6 -0.13 21.43 5.03
CA ASN A 6 -0.17 20.73 4.81
C ASN A 6 -0.71 19.78 4.70
N THR A 7 -1.14 20.06 4.63
CA THR A 7 -2.10 19.04 4.91
C THR A 7 -2.36 18.14 3.74
N ALA A 8 -2.70 18.72 2.65
CA ALA A 8 -2.82 17.97 1.41
C ALA A 8 -1.59 17.11 1.17
N LEU A 9 -0.47 17.62 1.58
CA LEU A 9 0.79 16.92 1.42
C LEU A 9 0.84 15.64 2.24
N SER A 10 0.19 15.63 3.40
CA SER A 10 0.21 14.45 4.25
C SER A 10 -0.65 13.32 3.71
N GLU A 11 -1.44 13.59 2.68
CA GLU A 11 -2.28 12.58 2.06
C GLU A 11 -1.55 11.74 1.01
N SER A 12 -0.32 12.11 0.69
CA SER A 12 0.49 11.38 -0.29
C SER A 12 1.72 10.79 0.37
N ILE A 13 2.03 9.54 -0.01
CA ILE A 13 3.22 8.87 0.48
C ILE A 13 3.87 8.15 -0.70
N CYS A 14 5.20 8.16 -0.75
CA CYS A 14 5.94 7.63 -1.89
C CYS A 14 6.85 6.49 -1.48
N ALA A 15 7.04 5.55 -2.40
CA ALA A 15 8.02 4.47 -2.27
C ALA A 15 8.37 3.96 -3.66
N SER A 16 9.63 3.64 -3.89
CA SER A 16 10.10 3.08 -5.15
C SER A 16 9.68 3.88 -6.38
N GLY A 17 9.57 5.20 -6.24
CA GLY A 17 9.16 6.06 -7.34
C GLY A 17 7.65 6.14 -7.56
N ALA A 18 6.87 5.41 -6.80
CA ALA A 18 5.41 5.46 -6.88
C ALA A 18 4.85 6.36 -5.80
N ALA A 19 3.81 7.10 -6.12
CA ALA A 19 3.14 7.99 -5.17
C ALA A 19 1.73 7.46 -4.89
N LEU A 20 1.45 7.19 -3.63
CA LEU A 20 0.13 6.77 -3.19
C LEU A 20 -0.62 7.98 -2.66
N ASN A 21 -1.75 8.30 -3.28
CA ASN A 21 -2.63 9.36 -2.79
C ASN A 21 -3.75 8.71 -2.00
N VAL A 22 -3.65 8.82 -0.68
CA VAL A 22 -4.60 8.17 0.22
C VAL A 22 -5.99 8.76 0.10
N LEU A 23 -6.05 10.08 -0.02
CA LEU A 23 -7.34 10.78 -0.09
C LEU A 23 -8.10 10.42 -1.36
N MET A 24 -7.41 10.42 -2.50
CA MET A 24 -8.04 10.11 -3.79
C MET A 24 -8.15 8.62 -4.06
N GLY A 25 -7.45 7.80 -3.29
CA GLY A 25 -7.45 6.36 -3.53
C GLY A 25 -6.78 5.98 -4.85
N GLN A 26 -5.64 6.59 -5.13
CA GLN A 26 -4.93 6.40 -6.39
C GLN A 26 -3.45 6.18 -6.16
N ILE A 27 -2.83 5.42 -7.06
CA ILE A 27 -1.38 5.30 -7.09
C ILE A 27 -0.89 5.79 -8.47
N THR A 28 0.17 6.60 -8.45
CA THR A 28 0.76 7.17 -9.66
C THR A 28 2.19 6.70 -9.81
N TYR A 29 2.55 6.30 -11.02
CA TYR A 29 3.90 5.86 -11.32
C TYR A 29 4.23 6.22 -12.76
N GLN A 30 5.34 6.94 -12.95
CA GLN A 30 5.81 7.35 -14.28
C GLN A 30 4.71 8.00 -15.12
N GLY A 31 3.96 8.90 -14.52
CA GLY A 31 2.93 9.66 -15.21
C GLY A 31 1.61 8.95 -15.40
N GLN A 32 1.50 7.70 -14.95
CA GLN A 32 0.27 6.94 -15.06
C GLN A 32 -0.38 6.80 -13.69
N THR A 33 -1.70 6.84 -13.65
CA THR A 33 -2.46 6.77 -12.42
C THR A 33 -3.44 5.60 -12.47
N LEU A 34 -3.53 4.88 -11.38
CA LEU A 34 -4.42 3.73 -11.23
C LEU A 34 -5.31 3.95 -10.01
N ASP A 35 -6.62 3.77 -10.20
CA ASP A 35 -7.56 3.85 -9.08
C ASP A 35 -7.50 2.59 -8.24
N LEU A 36 -7.60 2.76 -6.93
CA LEU A 36 -7.56 1.65 -5.98
C LEU A 36 -8.83 1.65 -5.14
N SER A 37 -9.22 0.48 -4.67
CA SER A 37 -10.32 0.37 -3.72
C SER A 37 -9.83 0.87 -2.35
N LYS A 38 -10.79 1.15 -1.45
CA LYS A 38 -10.45 1.58 -0.09
C LYS A 38 -9.56 0.56 0.61
N ASN A 39 -9.84 -0.71 0.43
CA ASN A 39 -9.08 -1.76 1.11
C ASN A 39 -7.68 -1.89 0.53
N GLU A 40 -7.54 -1.72 -0.79
CA GLU A 40 -6.24 -1.71 -1.43
C GLU A 40 -5.39 -0.55 -0.92
N VAL A 41 -6.01 0.61 -0.76
CA VAL A 41 -5.31 1.79 -0.22
C VAL A 41 -4.83 1.50 1.21
N LYS A 42 -5.66 0.89 2.04
CA LYS A 42 -5.29 0.57 3.42
C LYS A 42 -4.07 -0.34 3.47
N ILE A 43 -4.05 -1.37 2.64
CA ILE A 43 -2.92 -2.30 2.58
C ILE A 43 -1.66 -1.58 2.14
N LEU A 44 -1.74 -0.86 1.03
CA LEU A 44 -0.56 -0.15 0.50
C LEU A 44 -0.06 0.93 1.44
N TYR A 45 -0.96 1.65 2.06
CA TYR A 45 -0.57 2.73 2.96
C TYR A 45 0.28 2.19 4.12
N TYR A 46 -0.15 1.11 4.72
CA TYR A 46 0.61 0.51 5.82
C TYR A 46 1.98 0.02 5.35
N LEU A 47 2.03 -0.61 4.18
CA LEU A 47 3.30 -1.07 3.62
C LEU A 47 4.22 0.10 3.28
N PHE A 48 3.67 1.19 2.75
CA PHE A 48 4.45 2.37 2.41
C PHE A 48 4.99 3.06 3.67
N LEU A 49 4.19 3.10 4.74
CA LEU A 49 4.65 3.66 6.02
C LEU A 49 5.86 2.89 6.56
N ASN A 50 5.93 1.61 6.25
CA ASN A 50 7.00 0.74 6.71
C ASN A 50 7.98 0.39 5.58
N LYS A 51 8.04 1.22 4.54
CA LYS A 51 8.91 0.95 3.40
C LYS A 51 10.34 0.70 3.84
N GLY A 52 10.97 -0.28 3.20
CA GLY A 52 12.31 -0.70 3.56
C GLY A 52 12.37 -1.65 4.73
N HIS A 53 11.22 -1.95 5.35
CA HIS A 53 11.15 -2.87 6.49
C HIS A 53 10.17 -3.99 6.21
N ILE A 54 10.44 -5.16 6.79
CA ILE A 54 9.56 -6.31 6.63
C ILE A 54 8.32 -6.13 7.51
N VAL A 55 7.15 -6.30 6.90
CA VAL A 55 5.86 -6.26 7.61
C VAL A 55 5.33 -7.69 7.65
N THR A 56 5.12 -8.22 8.85
CA THR A 56 4.54 -9.56 8.97
C THR A 56 3.08 -9.53 8.57
N LYS A 57 2.56 -10.67 8.10
CA LYS A 57 1.14 -10.75 7.77
C LYS A 57 0.27 -10.50 8.99
N ASP A 58 0.72 -10.98 10.16
CA ASP A 58 -0.03 -10.76 11.40
C ASP A 58 -0.13 -9.27 11.74
N ALA A 59 0.97 -8.53 11.59
CA ALA A 59 0.95 -7.09 11.83
C ALA A 59 0.03 -6.37 10.86
N LEU A 60 0.06 -6.77 9.59
CA LEU A 60 -0.82 -6.18 8.59
C LEU A 60 -2.29 -6.48 8.88
N ILE A 61 -2.60 -7.72 9.24
CA ILE A 61 -3.96 -8.11 9.59
C ILE A 61 -4.46 -7.29 10.78
N GLU A 62 -3.62 -7.14 11.80
CA GLU A 62 -3.98 -6.35 12.98
C GLU A 62 -4.26 -4.89 12.61
N TYR A 63 -3.42 -4.30 11.78
CA TYR A 63 -3.63 -2.94 11.29
C TYR A 63 -4.96 -2.83 10.54
N LEU A 64 -5.25 -3.80 9.67
CA LEU A 64 -6.49 -3.76 8.88
C LEU A 64 -7.71 -3.89 9.77
N TRP A 65 -7.66 -4.71 10.81
CA TRP A 65 -8.75 -4.82 11.77
C TRP A 65 -9.00 -3.49 12.48
N GLU A 66 -7.93 -2.79 12.86
CA GLU A 66 -8.04 -1.47 13.50
C GLU A 66 -8.69 -0.45 12.56
N ASN A 67 -8.59 -0.67 11.26
CA ASN A 67 -9.12 0.21 10.24
C ASN A 67 -10.41 -0.32 9.63
N LYS A 68 -11.11 -1.18 10.37
CA LYS A 68 -12.44 -1.69 10.00
C LYS A 68 -12.44 -2.60 8.78
N PHE A 69 -11.32 -3.16 8.43
CA PHE A 69 -11.22 -4.14 7.37
C PHE A 69 -10.85 -5.48 7.99
N TYR A 70 -11.86 -6.32 8.20
CA TYR A 70 -11.72 -7.56 8.96
C TYR A 70 -11.36 -8.70 8.02
N VAL A 71 -10.11 -9.12 8.07
CA VAL A 71 -9.59 -10.18 7.19
C VAL A 71 -8.91 -11.27 8.01
N ASP A 72 -8.93 -12.48 7.46
CA ASP A 72 -8.04 -13.54 7.90
C ASP A 72 -6.90 -13.65 6.88
N GLU A 73 -6.01 -14.61 7.06
CA GLU A 73 -4.88 -14.77 6.15
C GLU A 73 -5.33 -15.09 4.72
N ASN A 74 -6.37 -15.90 4.56
CA ASN A 74 -6.87 -16.26 3.24
C ASN A 74 -7.41 -15.04 2.49
N ILE A 75 -8.20 -14.23 3.18
CA ILE A 75 -8.76 -13.01 2.58
C ILE A 75 -7.64 -12.04 2.24
N LEU A 76 -6.67 -11.92 3.14
CA LEU A 76 -5.52 -11.06 2.89
C LEU A 76 -4.77 -11.50 1.64
N ASN A 77 -4.51 -12.79 1.51
CA ASN A 77 -3.77 -13.30 0.35
C ASN A 77 -4.51 -13.04 -0.96
N VAL A 78 -5.84 -13.18 -0.96
CA VAL A 78 -6.65 -12.87 -2.15
C VAL A 78 -6.52 -11.39 -2.52
N ASN A 79 -6.61 -10.52 -1.52
CA ASN A 79 -6.47 -9.08 -1.75
C ASN A 79 -5.09 -8.70 -2.25
N LEU A 80 -4.05 -9.34 -1.70
CA LEU A 80 -2.68 -9.09 -2.15
C LEU A 80 -2.48 -9.54 -3.60
N SER A 81 -3.03 -10.69 -3.97
CA SER A 81 -2.94 -11.17 -5.35
C SER A 81 -3.61 -10.22 -6.33
N ARG A 82 -4.79 -9.73 -5.97
CA ARG A 82 -5.50 -8.75 -6.80
C ARG A 82 -4.72 -7.47 -6.91
N LEU A 83 -4.19 -7.00 -5.79
CA LEU A 83 -3.43 -5.75 -5.77
C LEU A 83 -2.18 -5.85 -6.64
N ARG A 84 -1.45 -6.95 -6.54
CA ARG A 84 -0.27 -7.17 -7.37
C ARG A 84 -0.61 -7.18 -8.85
N ARG A 85 -1.74 -7.81 -9.20
CA ARG A 85 -2.20 -7.85 -10.60
C ARG A 85 -2.48 -6.45 -11.11
N ARG A 86 -3.14 -5.63 -10.30
CA ARG A 86 -3.42 -4.25 -10.68
C ARG A 86 -2.15 -3.42 -10.81
N LEU A 87 -1.21 -3.62 -9.88
CA LEU A 87 0.06 -2.89 -9.93
C LEU A 87 0.88 -3.25 -11.17
N LYS A 88 0.74 -4.46 -11.69
CA LYS A 88 1.40 -4.83 -12.93
C LYS A 88 0.99 -3.95 -14.10
N GLU A 89 -0.21 -3.40 -14.08
CA GLU A 89 -0.68 -2.50 -15.12
C GLU A 89 0.16 -1.23 -15.21
N LEU A 90 0.84 -0.88 -14.10
CA LEU A 90 1.73 0.26 -14.05
C LEU A 90 3.21 -0.15 -14.09
N ASN A 91 3.49 -1.41 -14.42
CA ASN A 91 4.84 -1.95 -14.34
C ASN A 91 5.38 -1.96 -12.92
N LEU A 92 4.50 -2.09 -11.93
CA LEU A 92 4.85 -2.14 -10.51
C LEU A 92 4.61 -3.53 -9.92
N GLY A 93 4.74 -4.57 -10.73
CA GLY A 93 4.50 -5.92 -10.26
C GLY A 93 5.41 -6.35 -9.12
N ASP A 94 6.58 -5.73 -9.01
CA ASP A 94 7.55 -6.06 -7.96
C ASP A 94 7.55 -5.06 -6.81
N LEU A 95 6.55 -4.19 -6.74
CA LEU A 95 6.49 -3.19 -5.67
C LEU A 95 6.39 -3.87 -4.30
N ILE A 96 5.53 -4.88 -4.19
CA ILE A 96 5.36 -5.63 -2.96
C ILE A 96 6.14 -6.94 -3.10
N VAL A 97 7.16 -7.08 -2.26
CA VAL A 97 8.02 -8.26 -2.28
C VAL A 97 7.63 -9.19 -1.14
N THR A 98 7.47 -10.48 -1.45
CA THR A 98 7.22 -11.47 -0.42
C THR A 98 8.55 -11.99 0.11
N ILE A 99 8.74 -11.90 1.42
CA ILE A 99 9.92 -12.45 2.09
C ILE A 99 9.49 -13.78 2.71
N PRO A 100 9.96 -14.92 2.20
CA PRO A 100 9.49 -16.22 2.69
C PRO A 100 9.62 -16.34 4.20
N LYS A 101 8.55 -16.81 4.83
CA LYS A 101 8.46 -17.05 6.27
C LYS A 101 8.60 -15.81 7.14
N LYS A 102 8.70 -14.62 6.55
CA LYS A 102 8.85 -13.38 7.31
C LYS A 102 7.72 -12.39 7.06
N GLY A 103 7.32 -12.19 5.83
CA GLY A 103 6.25 -11.26 5.53
C GLY A 103 6.40 -10.58 4.19
N LEU A 104 6.07 -9.31 4.18
CA LEU A 104 6.02 -8.49 2.96
C LEU A 104 6.88 -7.26 3.14
N MET A 105 7.37 -6.72 2.04
CA MET A 105 8.14 -5.48 2.10
C MET A 105 7.93 -4.66 0.84
N VAL A 106 7.85 -3.34 1.01
CA VAL A 106 7.90 -2.40 -0.09
C VAL A 106 9.25 -1.70 -0.01
N ASN A 107 9.98 -1.65 -1.12
CA ASN A 107 11.28 -1.01 -1.17
C ASN A 107 11.13 0.51 -1.08
N ILE A 108 12.20 1.14 -0.64
CA ILE A 108 12.23 2.60 -0.50
C ILE A 108 12.15 3.30 -1.85
#